data_5b892a1b3c65b7de3769cb4492e29751
#
_entry.id   5b892a1b3c65b7de3769cb4492e29751
#
_cell.length_a   1.000
_cell.length_b   1.000
_cell.length_c   1.000
_cell.angle_alpha   90.00
_cell.angle_beta   90.00
_cell.angle_gamma   90.00
#
_symmetry.space_group_name_H-M   'P 1'
#
loop_
_entity.id
_entity.type
_entity.pdbx_description
1 polymer ?
#
loop_
_entity_poly.entity_id
_entity_poly.type
_entity_poly.pdbx_seq_one_letter_code
_entity_poly.pdbx_strand_id
1 'polypeptide(L)'
;SQFIEMFGDPMTNTKAWFEFGYIGNYTQIVLGTTPNSKNSSYWNGEIKWITPVEMTEESYYIYDTERHLTEEGLKAANLTLLPCRSVLFSTRAPIGKVGLAGSPMCCNQGFKNFVCGDQLNPVYLYYSLIFKREYLVSLGTGTTFKELSKKAVENLKIAVPPLILQNKFEEIYQQADKSKF
;
A
#
# COMPACT_ATOMS: atom_id res chain seq x y z
N SER A 1 -15.43 10.05 11.33
CA SER A 1 -15.43 9.24 10.10
C SER A 1 -16.00 7.85 10.35
N GLN A 2 -16.54 7.22 9.33
CA GLN A 2 -17.11 5.88 9.42
C GLN A 2 -16.09 4.83 9.91
N PHE A 3 -14.82 4.99 9.55
CA PHE A 3 -13.76 4.12 10.03
C PHE A 3 -13.63 4.17 11.56
N ILE A 4 -13.56 5.38 12.11
CA ILE A 4 -13.42 5.58 13.57
C ILE A 4 -14.65 5.08 14.31
N GLU A 5 -15.84 5.28 13.78
CA GLU A 5 -17.08 4.79 14.37
C GLU A 5 -17.12 3.25 14.44
N MET A 6 -16.69 2.57 13.38
CA MET A 6 -16.69 1.11 13.31
C MET A 6 -15.55 0.46 14.08
N PHE A 7 -14.34 1.00 13.98
CA PHE A 7 -13.11 0.33 14.42
C PHE A 7 -12.37 1.05 15.55
N GLY A 8 -12.77 2.28 15.86
CA GLY A 8 -12.02 3.12 16.80
C GLY A 8 -10.77 3.72 16.16
N ASP A 9 -10.04 4.48 16.97
CA ASP A 9 -8.80 5.11 16.53
C ASP A 9 -7.70 4.06 16.45
N PRO A 10 -7.05 3.85 15.28
CA PRO A 10 -5.99 2.87 15.12
C PRO A 10 -4.76 3.12 16.01
N MET A 11 -4.55 4.38 16.46
CA MET A 11 -3.43 4.74 17.31
C MET A 11 -3.69 4.44 18.79
N THR A 12 -4.94 4.65 19.24
CA THR A 12 -5.32 4.54 20.66
C THR A 12 -6.08 3.25 20.97
N ASN A 13 -6.47 2.48 19.95
CA ASN A 13 -7.27 1.25 20.10
C ASN A 13 -8.50 1.46 20.97
N THR A 14 -9.30 2.46 20.66
CA THR A 14 -10.52 2.78 21.43
C THR A 14 -11.57 1.68 21.42
N LYS A 15 -11.47 0.73 20.50
CA LYS A 15 -12.26 -0.51 20.43
C LYS A 15 -11.41 -1.70 20.86
N ALA A 16 -11.05 -1.77 22.13
CA ALA A 16 -10.09 -2.74 22.70
C ALA A 16 -10.48 -4.23 22.54
N TRP A 17 -11.63 -4.52 21.99
CA TRP A 17 -12.10 -5.88 21.72
C TRP A 17 -11.59 -6.48 20.41
N PHE A 18 -10.87 -5.71 19.58
CA PHE A 18 -10.22 -6.24 18.39
C PHE A 18 -8.83 -6.81 18.73
N GLU A 19 -8.51 -7.93 18.11
CA GLU A 19 -7.16 -8.49 18.21
C GLU A 19 -6.16 -7.63 17.45
N PHE A 20 -4.95 -7.53 18.00
CA PHE A 20 -3.81 -6.95 17.32
C PHE A 20 -2.90 -8.05 16.79
N GLY A 21 -2.40 -7.84 15.60
CA GLY A 21 -1.38 -8.70 15.01
C GLY A 21 -0.30 -7.88 14.30
N TYR A 22 0.75 -8.55 13.90
CA TYR A 22 1.78 -7.94 13.05
C TYR A 22 1.35 -8.02 11.59
N ILE A 23 1.49 -6.93 10.87
CA ILE A 23 1.01 -6.84 9.48
C ILE A 23 1.65 -7.91 8.56
N GLY A 24 2.91 -8.28 8.83
CA GLY A 24 3.61 -9.32 8.08
C GLY A 24 2.96 -10.70 8.19
N ASN A 25 2.15 -10.96 9.22
CA ASN A 25 1.44 -12.22 9.40
C ASN A 25 0.11 -12.28 8.60
N TYR A 26 -0.35 -11.16 8.10
CA TYR A 26 -1.63 -11.02 7.38
C TYR A 26 -1.46 -10.63 5.91
N THR A 27 -0.23 -10.37 5.49
CA THR A 27 0.09 -9.89 4.14
C THR A 27 1.36 -10.54 3.61
N GLN A 28 1.49 -10.56 2.29
CA GLN A 28 2.77 -10.71 1.63
C GLN A 28 3.32 -9.32 1.32
N ILE A 29 4.54 -9.02 1.76
CA ILE A 29 5.19 -7.73 1.48
C ILE A 29 6.02 -7.87 0.22
N VAL A 30 5.71 -7.05 -0.78
CA VAL A 30 6.34 -7.08 -2.10
C VAL A 30 7.10 -5.77 -2.32
N LEU A 31 8.39 -5.90 -2.58
CA LEU A 31 9.29 -4.81 -2.87
C LEU A 31 9.39 -4.59 -4.38
N GLY A 32 9.96 -3.45 -4.76
CA GLY A 32 10.21 -3.13 -6.15
C GLY A 32 11.66 -2.73 -6.40
N THR A 33 11.96 -2.54 -7.66
CA THR A 33 13.27 -2.09 -8.11
C THR A 33 13.12 -1.32 -9.43
N THR A 34 14.17 -0.65 -9.85
CA THR A 34 14.22 0.10 -11.11
C THR A 34 15.04 -0.69 -12.12
N PRO A 35 14.44 -1.17 -13.21
CA PRO A 35 15.21 -1.73 -14.32
C PRO A 35 16.18 -0.70 -14.88
N ASN A 36 17.27 -1.16 -15.53
CA ASN A 36 18.26 -0.26 -16.10
C ASN A 36 17.59 0.78 -17.01
N SER A 37 17.60 2.03 -16.57
CA SER A 37 16.92 3.13 -17.27
C SER A 37 17.51 3.47 -18.64
N LYS A 38 18.75 3.05 -18.89
CA LYS A 38 19.45 3.25 -20.16
C LYS A 38 19.17 2.16 -21.19
N ASN A 39 18.58 1.03 -20.77
CA ASN A 39 18.24 -0.04 -21.70
C ASN A 39 16.82 0.19 -22.25
N SER A 40 16.74 0.70 -23.47
CA SER A 40 15.46 1.03 -24.11
C SER A 40 14.54 -0.19 -24.31
N SER A 41 15.09 -1.40 -24.37
CA SER A 41 14.27 -2.62 -24.51
C SER A 41 13.45 -2.97 -23.26
N TYR A 42 13.72 -2.35 -22.13
CA TYR A 42 13.02 -2.59 -20.87
C TYR A 42 11.79 -1.68 -20.69
N TRP A 43 11.65 -0.62 -21.48
CA TRP A 43 10.68 0.45 -21.27
C TRP A 43 9.71 0.60 -22.44
N ASN A 44 8.62 1.35 -22.19
CA ASN A 44 7.57 1.66 -23.16
C ASN A 44 6.76 0.44 -23.64
N GLY A 45 6.59 -0.54 -22.75
CA GLY A 45 5.71 -1.68 -22.96
C GLY A 45 4.32 -1.48 -22.34
N GLU A 46 3.71 -2.56 -21.94
CA GLU A 46 2.34 -2.61 -21.41
C GLU A 46 2.26 -2.76 -19.88
N ILE A 47 3.39 -3.02 -19.21
CA ILE A 47 3.42 -3.31 -17.77
C ILE A 47 3.60 -2.01 -16.99
N LYS A 48 2.63 -1.69 -16.16
CA LYS A 48 2.63 -0.50 -15.33
C LYS A 48 3.70 -0.58 -14.25
N TRP A 49 4.43 0.51 -14.06
CA TRP A 49 5.50 0.63 -13.10
C TRP A 49 5.43 1.99 -12.39
N ILE A 50 5.11 1.98 -11.11
CA ILE A 50 4.82 3.19 -10.33
C ILE A 50 6.02 3.66 -9.52
N THR A 51 6.11 4.98 -9.35
CA THR A 51 7.06 5.63 -8.43
C THR A 51 6.29 6.45 -7.37
N PRO A 52 6.91 6.72 -6.19
CA PRO A 52 6.21 7.47 -5.14
C PRO A 52 5.80 8.88 -5.54
N VAL A 53 6.50 9.51 -6.48
CA VAL A 53 6.19 10.88 -6.92
C VAL A 53 4.83 10.97 -7.62
N GLU A 54 4.36 9.86 -8.20
CA GLU A 54 3.06 9.80 -8.87
C GLU A 54 1.88 9.72 -7.89
N MET A 55 2.17 9.49 -6.61
CA MET A 55 1.16 9.40 -5.58
C MET A 55 1.06 10.70 -4.79
N THR A 56 -0.15 11.00 -4.35
CA THR A 56 -0.44 12.11 -3.43
C THR A 56 -0.96 11.56 -2.10
N GLU A 57 -1.14 12.44 -1.12
CA GLU A 57 -1.78 12.06 0.15
C GLU A 57 -3.26 11.68 0.00
N GLU A 58 -3.87 12.05 -1.13
CA GLU A 58 -5.27 11.78 -1.45
C GLU A 58 -5.45 10.62 -2.42
N SER A 59 -4.36 9.95 -2.83
CA SER A 59 -4.43 8.81 -3.74
C SER A 59 -5.28 7.68 -3.15
N TYR A 60 -6.13 7.09 -3.99
CA TYR A 60 -6.96 5.93 -3.64
C TYR A 60 -6.67 4.82 -4.64
N TYR A 61 -7.54 4.53 -5.61
CA TYR A 61 -7.22 3.58 -6.66
C TYR A 61 -6.36 4.23 -7.74
N ILE A 62 -5.28 3.55 -8.12
CA ILE A 62 -4.36 3.97 -9.17
C ILE A 62 -4.46 2.97 -10.31
N TYR A 63 -4.87 3.45 -11.49
CA TYR A 63 -5.17 2.59 -12.64
C TYR A 63 -4.08 2.57 -13.69
N ASP A 64 -3.24 3.61 -13.74
CA ASP A 64 -2.16 3.72 -14.71
C ASP A 64 -0.94 4.44 -14.09
N THR A 65 0.18 4.39 -14.78
CA THR A 65 1.46 4.94 -14.35
C THR A 65 2.09 5.75 -15.49
N GLU A 66 2.99 6.67 -15.15
CA GLU A 66 3.71 7.48 -16.13
C GLU A 66 4.63 6.65 -17.04
N ARG A 67 5.24 5.62 -16.46
CA ARG A 67 6.17 4.74 -17.19
C ARG A 67 5.68 3.31 -17.18
N HIS A 68 5.92 2.62 -18.27
CA HIS A 68 5.60 1.21 -18.44
C HIS A 68 6.86 0.41 -18.76
N LEU A 69 6.87 -0.84 -18.33
CA LEU A 69 7.92 -1.80 -18.65
C LEU A 69 7.47 -2.74 -19.76
N THR A 70 8.45 -3.30 -20.45
CA THR A 70 8.26 -4.49 -21.27
C THR A 70 8.35 -5.75 -20.42
N GLU A 71 7.93 -6.89 -20.95
CA GLU A 71 8.15 -8.21 -20.33
C GLU A 71 9.63 -8.46 -20.06
N GLU A 72 10.48 -8.03 -21.00
CA GLU A 72 11.95 -8.14 -20.84
C GLU A 72 12.44 -7.34 -19.63
N GLY A 73 11.95 -6.11 -19.48
CA GLY A 73 12.30 -5.25 -18.33
C GLY A 73 11.84 -5.83 -17.01
N LEU A 74 10.62 -6.36 -16.95
CA LEU A 74 10.08 -7.03 -15.77
C LEU A 74 10.97 -8.21 -15.34
N LYS A 75 11.32 -9.07 -16.28
CA LYS A 75 12.16 -10.25 -16.03
C LYS A 75 13.58 -9.89 -15.64
N ALA A 76 14.19 -8.94 -16.37
CA ALA A 76 15.56 -8.51 -16.10
C ALA A 76 15.75 -7.94 -14.70
N ALA A 77 14.76 -7.24 -14.18
CA ALA A 77 14.78 -6.67 -12.85
C ALA A 77 14.21 -7.62 -11.77
N ASN A 78 13.79 -8.82 -12.16
CA ASN A 78 13.18 -9.81 -11.26
C ASN A 78 12.01 -9.21 -10.45
N LEU A 79 11.19 -8.43 -11.11
CA LEU A 79 10.04 -7.76 -10.48
C LEU A 79 8.85 -8.68 -10.35
N THR A 80 8.15 -8.55 -9.23
CA THR A 80 6.87 -9.19 -9.02
C THR A 80 5.74 -8.26 -9.49
N LEU A 81 4.85 -8.77 -10.32
CA LEU A 81 3.65 -8.05 -10.71
C LEU A 81 2.61 -8.14 -9.57
N LEU A 82 2.32 -7.00 -8.95
CA LEU A 82 1.31 -6.91 -7.91
C LEU A 82 -0.08 -7.12 -8.49
N PRO A 83 -0.92 -7.97 -7.88
CA PRO A 83 -2.30 -8.11 -8.32
C PRO A 83 -3.12 -6.84 -8.04
N CYS A 84 -4.23 -6.69 -8.75
CA CYS A 84 -5.22 -5.66 -8.45
C CYS A 84 -5.63 -5.74 -6.97
N ARG A 85 -5.91 -4.58 -6.36
CA ARG A 85 -6.22 -4.40 -4.94
C ARG A 85 -5.03 -4.54 -3.98
N SER A 86 -3.80 -4.71 -4.47
CA SER A 86 -2.62 -4.59 -3.62
C SER A 86 -2.55 -3.19 -3.00
N VAL A 87 -2.14 -3.10 -1.74
CA VAL A 87 -1.96 -1.82 -1.06
C VAL A 87 -0.56 -1.30 -1.35
N LEU A 88 -0.49 -0.18 -2.05
CA LEU A 88 0.75 0.51 -2.37
C LEU A 88 1.14 1.39 -1.19
N PHE A 89 2.36 1.21 -0.70
CA PHE A 89 2.84 1.94 0.48
C PHE A 89 4.25 2.45 0.24
N SER A 90 4.42 3.77 0.19
CA SER A 90 5.74 4.37 0.02
C SER A 90 6.52 4.34 1.34
N THR A 91 7.75 3.86 1.28
CA THR A 91 8.66 3.76 2.42
C THR A 91 9.88 4.65 2.30
N ARG A 92 10.07 5.30 1.16
CA ARG A 92 11.00 6.40 0.88
C ARG A 92 10.62 7.07 -0.44
N ALA A 93 11.02 8.15 -0.74
CA ALA A 93 10.88 9.48 -0.23
C ALA A 93 9.69 10.10 -0.95
N PRO A 94 8.64 10.36 -0.22
CA PRO A 94 8.49 10.33 1.23
C PRO A 94 7.92 9.00 1.74
N ILE A 95 8.01 8.81 3.07
CA ILE A 95 7.29 7.74 3.78
C ILE A 95 5.81 8.11 3.90
N GLY A 96 4.91 7.13 3.71
CA GLY A 96 3.53 7.26 4.16
C GLY A 96 2.51 7.59 3.11
N LYS A 97 2.86 7.64 1.83
CA LYS A 97 1.86 7.68 0.77
C LYS A 97 1.25 6.29 0.60
N VAL A 98 -0.06 6.23 0.53
CA VAL A 98 -0.81 4.98 0.43
C VAL A 98 -1.75 5.04 -0.76
N GLY A 99 -1.90 3.94 -1.47
CA GLY A 99 -2.83 3.80 -2.58
C GLY A 99 -3.25 2.34 -2.74
N LEU A 100 -4.14 2.10 -3.67
CA LEU A 100 -4.58 0.76 -4.06
C LEU A 100 -4.31 0.56 -5.55
N ALA A 101 -3.73 -0.58 -5.90
CA ALA A 101 -3.56 -0.93 -7.30
C ALA A 101 -4.91 -1.19 -7.95
N GLY A 102 -5.32 -0.33 -8.87
CA GLY A 102 -6.56 -0.48 -9.64
C GLY A 102 -6.42 -1.45 -10.82
N SER A 103 -5.20 -1.83 -11.13
CA SER A 103 -4.83 -2.83 -12.13
C SER A 103 -3.49 -3.46 -11.72
N PRO A 104 -3.10 -4.61 -12.27
CA PRO A 104 -1.79 -5.18 -11.99
C PRO A 104 -0.66 -4.21 -12.33
N MET A 105 0.32 -4.08 -11.43
CA MET A 105 1.47 -3.19 -11.61
C MET A 105 2.67 -3.63 -10.79
N CYS A 106 3.82 -3.11 -11.13
CA CYS A 106 5.03 -3.21 -10.32
C CYS A 106 5.52 -1.81 -9.93
N CYS A 107 6.62 -1.72 -9.21
CA CYS A 107 7.05 -0.46 -8.61
C CYS A 107 8.56 -0.35 -8.49
N ASN A 108 9.03 0.86 -8.21
CA ASN A 108 10.43 1.09 -7.88
C ASN A 108 10.73 0.70 -6.42
N GLN A 109 11.96 0.91 -5.99
CA GLN A 109 12.45 0.58 -4.65
C GLN A 109 11.94 1.50 -3.53
N GLY A 110 11.14 2.51 -3.86
CA GLY A 110 10.53 3.42 -2.89
C GLY A 110 9.30 2.87 -2.19
N PHE A 111 8.92 1.64 -2.50
CA PHE A 111 7.72 0.99 -1.97
C PHE A 111 8.03 -0.28 -1.19
N LYS A 112 7.16 -0.58 -0.23
CA LYS A 112 6.98 -1.90 0.35
C LYS A 112 5.48 -2.15 0.41
N ASN A 113 4.98 -2.93 -0.54
CA ASN A 113 3.55 -3.06 -0.82
C ASN A 113 2.98 -4.30 -0.13
N PHE A 114 1.67 -4.27 0.10
CA PHE A 114 0.99 -5.36 0.78
C PHE A 114 0.02 -6.07 -0.17
N VAL A 115 0.20 -7.36 -0.32
CA VAL A 115 -0.82 -8.26 -0.87
C VAL A 115 -1.54 -8.89 0.31
N CYS A 116 -2.78 -8.49 0.54
CA CYS A 116 -3.53 -8.94 1.71
C CYS A 116 -3.89 -10.42 1.61
N GLY A 117 -3.75 -11.13 2.74
CA GLY A 117 -4.28 -12.47 2.90
C GLY A 117 -5.80 -12.45 3.12
N ASP A 118 -6.36 -13.62 3.38
CA ASP A 118 -7.81 -13.84 3.47
C ASP A 118 -8.48 -13.26 4.73
N GLN A 119 -7.70 -12.79 5.70
CA GLN A 119 -8.20 -12.17 6.94
C GLN A 119 -8.17 -10.65 6.91
N LEU A 120 -7.64 -10.05 5.87
CA LEU A 120 -7.42 -8.60 5.79
C LEU A 120 -7.97 -8.02 4.50
N ASN A 121 -8.92 -7.10 4.62
CA ASN A 121 -9.48 -6.37 3.49
C ASN A 121 -8.53 -5.23 3.08
N PRO A 122 -8.17 -5.09 1.79
CA PRO A 122 -7.26 -4.05 1.32
C PRO A 122 -7.72 -2.62 1.62
N VAL A 123 -9.01 -2.34 1.53
CA VAL A 123 -9.58 -1.01 1.82
C VAL A 123 -9.47 -0.68 3.31
N TYR A 124 -9.74 -1.66 4.17
CA TYR A 124 -9.53 -1.52 5.61
C TYR A 124 -8.05 -1.22 5.93
N LEU A 125 -7.12 -1.96 5.32
CA LEU A 125 -5.69 -1.73 5.51
C LEU A 125 -5.28 -0.33 5.01
N TYR A 126 -5.76 0.08 3.84
CA TYR A 126 -5.52 1.41 3.29
C TYR A 126 -5.86 2.51 4.32
N TYR A 127 -7.06 2.47 4.90
CA TYR A 127 -7.47 3.47 5.89
C TYR A 127 -6.70 3.36 7.20
N SER A 128 -6.39 2.15 7.65
CA SER A 128 -5.54 1.94 8.84
C SER A 128 -4.18 2.62 8.70
N LEU A 129 -3.56 2.50 7.53
CA LEU A 129 -2.26 3.13 7.25
C LEU A 129 -2.38 4.66 7.16
N ILE A 130 -3.43 5.16 6.54
CA ILE A 130 -3.67 6.62 6.47
C ILE A 130 -3.81 7.22 7.86
N PHE A 131 -4.59 6.62 8.74
CA PHE A 131 -4.75 7.11 10.11
C PHE A 131 -3.47 7.01 10.93
N LYS A 132 -2.53 6.14 10.56
CA LYS A 132 -1.24 5.99 11.22
C LYS A 132 -0.09 6.76 10.55
N ARG A 133 -0.37 7.54 9.53
CA ARG A 133 0.67 8.16 8.68
C ARG A 133 1.75 8.90 9.47
N GLU A 134 1.39 9.78 10.39
CA GLU A 134 2.36 10.52 11.20
C GLU A 134 3.25 9.60 12.03
N TYR A 135 2.66 8.58 12.64
CA TYR A 135 3.40 7.57 13.37
C TYR A 135 4.36 6.79 12.46
N LEU A 136 3.89 6.37 11.28
CA LEU A 136 4.72 5.65 10.31
C LEU A 136 5.92 6.48 9.84
N VAL A 137 5.72 7.77 9.58
CA VAL A 137 6.80 8.69 9.24
C VAL A 137 7.83 8.78 10.37
N SER A 138 7.39 8.78 11.64
CA SER A 138 8.26 8.84 12.80
C SER A 138 9.16 7.61 12.96
N LEU A 139 8.79 6.47 12.41
CA LEU A 139 9.56 5.22 12.47
C LEU A 139 10.72 5.19 11.46
N GLY A 140 10.77 6.13 10.53
CA GLY A 140 11.82 6.18 9.51
C GLY A 140 13.21 6.39 10.11
N THR A 141 14.20 5.70 9.54
CA THR A 141 15.61 5.79 9.94
C THR A 141 16.47 6.28 8.77
N GLY A 142 17.60 6.90 9.09
CA GLY A 142 18.52 7.44 8.09
C GLY A 142 18.84 8.90 8.36
N THR A 143 20.00 9.37 7.86
CA THR A 143 20.47 10.74 8.09
C THR A 143 20.10 11.71 6.97
N THR A 144 20.23 11.31 5.73
CA THR A 144 19.92 12.15 4.55
C THR A 144 18.50 11.91 4.05
N PHE A 145 18.11 10.64 3.90
CA PHE A 145 16.75 10.23 3.52
C PHE A 145 16.25 9.19 4.51
N LYS A 146 15.11 9.47 5.11
CA LYS A 146 14.46 8.51 6.01
C LYS A 146 13.80 7.40 5.19
N GLU A 147 13.94 6.17 5.68
CA GLU A 147 13.33 4.99 5.08
C GLU A 147 12.79 4.05 6.16
N LEU A 148 11.66 3.40 5.87
CA LEU A 148 11.17 2.26 6.64
C LEU A 148 11.78 0.98 6.08
N SER A 149 12.49 0.23 6.92
CA SER A 149 13.01 -1.09 6.54
C SER A 149 11.88 -2.10 6.36
N LYS A 150 12.16 -3.19 5.63
CA LYS A 150 11.20 -4.30 5.49
C LYS A 150 10.82 -4.87 6.86
N LYS A 151 11.80 -5.03 7.75
CA LYS A 151 11.56 -5.53 9.11
C LYS A 151 10.64 -4.61 9.92
N ALA A 152 10.84 -3.30 9.82
CA ALA A 152 9.96 -2.33 10.47
C ALA A 152 8.52 -2.43 9.94
N VAL A 153 8.36 -2.59 8.63
CA VAL A 153 7.04 -2.76 8.00
C VAL A 153 6.39 -4.07 8.43
N GLU A 154 7.11 -5.19 8.40
CA GLU A 154 6.61 -6.50 8.84
C GLU A 154 6.09 -6.49 10.28
N ASN A 155 6.74 -5.71 11.14
CA ASN A 155 6.45 -5.64 12.58
C ASN A 155 5.48 -4.52 12.96
N LEU A 156 4.88 -3.84 11.99
CA LEU A 156 3.80 -2.90 12.28
C LEU A 156 2.62 -3.64 12.90
N LYS A 157 2.14 -3.13 14.03
CA LYS A 157 0.94 -3.67 14.67
C LYS A 157 -0.30 -3.11 14.00
N ILE A 158 -1.24 -3.97 13.74
CA ILE A 158 -2.54 -3.62 13.16
C ILE A 158 -3.64 -4.32 13.94
N ALA A 159 -4.74 -3.62 14.18
CA ALA A 159 -5.97 -4.26 14.65
C ALA A 159 -6.59 -5.05 13.51
N VAL A 160 -7.01 -6.28 13.76
CA VAL A 160 -7.62 -7.15 12.76
C VAL A 160 -9.04 -7.52 13.23
N PRO A 161 -10.03 -6.64 12.97
CA PRO A 161 -11.41 -6.97 13.27
C PRO A 161 -11.92 -8.11 12.40
N PRO A 162 -13.05 -8.75 12.76
CA PRO A 162 -13.64 -9.77 11.88
C PRO A 162 -13.80 -9.29 10.45
N LEU A 163 -13.45 -10.13 9.50
CA LEU A 163 -13.44 -9.77 8.07
C LEU A 163 -14.79 -9.24 7.59
N ILE A 164 -15.89 -9.76 8.14
CA ILE A 164 -17.24 -9.30 7.79
C ILE A 164 -17.44 -7.80 8.09
N LEU A 165 -16.84 -7.30 9.16
CA LEU A 165 -16.90 -5.87 9.51
C LEU A 165 -16.01 -5.04 8.57
N GLN A 166 -14.85 -5.55 8.21
CA GLN A 166 -13.96 -4.91 7.24
C GLN A 166 -14.65 -4.79 5.87
N ASN A 167 -15.30 -5.86 5.41
CA ASN A 167 -16.02 -5.88 4.15
C ASN A 167 -17.22 -4.93 4.16
N LYS A 168 -17.93 -4.85 5.28
CA LYS A 168 -19.05 -3.91 5.44
C LYS A 168 -18.59 -2.46 5.37
N PHE A 169 -17.43 -2.15 5.93
CA PHE A 169 -16.82 -0.82 5.82
C PHE A 169 -16.55 -0.48 4.35
N GLU A 170 -15.96 -1.39 3.59
CA GLU A 170 -15.71 -1.18 2.16
C GLU A 170 -17.02 -0.90 1.39
N GLU A 171 -18.08 -1.66 1.64
CA GLU A 171 -19.38 -1.45 1.01
C GLU A 171 -19.95 -0.05 1.29
N ILE A 172 -19.92 0.38 2.55
CA ILE A 172 -20.40 1.70 2.96
C ILE A 172 -19.58 2.79 2.27
N TYR A 173 -18.27 2.62 2.21
CA TYR A 173 -17.39 3.59 1.59
C TYR A 173 -17.60 3.70 0.08
N GLN A 174 -17.78 2.58 -0.61
CA GLN A 174 -18.07 2.56 -2.04
C GLN A 174 -19.41 3.25 -2.36
N GLN A 175 -20.43 3.07 -1.53
CA GLN A 175 -21.71 3.75 -1.68
C GLN A 175 -21.59 5.26 -1.48
N ALA A 176 -20.83 5.70 -0.48
CA ALA A 176 -20.59 7.11 -0.20
C ALA A 176 -19.84 7.79 -1.35
N ASP A 177 -18.89 7.08 -1.99
CA ASP A 177 -18.13 7.59 -3.13
C ASP A 177 -18.99 7.72 -4.39
N LYS A 178 -19.90 6.76 -4.63
CA LYS A 178 -20.88 6.83 -5.74
C LYS A 178 -21.88 7.98 -5.59
N SER A 179 -22.16 8.43 -4.37
CA SER A 179 -23.07 9.55 -4.13
C SER A 179 -22.46 10.93 -4.40
N LYS A 180 -21.14 10.99 -4.61
CA LYS A 180 -20.43 12.24 -4.94
C LYS A 180 -20.44 12.56 -6.45
N PHE A 181 -20.97 11.69 -7.25
CA PHE A 181 -21.15 11.82 -8.68
C PHE A 181 -22.67 11.74 -9.00
#